data_80ba3cad792e240737b9225435826735
#
_entry.id   80ba3cad792e240737b9225435826735
#
_cell.length_a   1.000
_cell.length_b   1.000
_cell.length_c   1.000
_cell.angle_alpha   90.00
_cell.angle_beta   90.00
_cell.angle_gamma   90.00
#
_symmetry.space_group_name_H-M   'P 1'
#
loop_
_entity.id
_entity.type
_entity.pdbx_description
1 polymer ?
#
loop_
_entity_poly.entity_id
_entity_poly.type
_entity_poly.pdbx_seq_one_letter_code
_entity_poly.pdbx_strand_id
1 'polypeptide(L)'
;FFLLANQDRFRRFVLSFFRPGTQAVVGQAWDIAVFKTGGYLYSRILTSILAGTVVGVTLALLDCPYAVALAIWYGLVSQFLPMIGTYVAAVLPLLMLVTLEPMDALIFLLVLAAWIPFQDYVLSPRVSARTMELNPASALIALLVGGALFGALGAFLALPAAAVVQSVFTAFFPRHTVVDSAATRG
;
A
#
# COMPACT_ATOMS: atom_id res chain seq x y z
N PHE A 1 19.08 2.07 -7.43
CA PHE A 1 20.29 1.41 -6.93
C PHE A 1 21.30 2.43 -6.37
N PHE A 2 21.67 3.49 -7.11
CA PHE A 2 22.65 4.48 -6.68
C PHE A 2 22.25 5.26 -5.41
N LEU A 3 20.97 5.61 -5.26
CA LEU A 3 20.44 6.28 -4.07
C LEU A 3 20.46 5.36 -2.84
N LEU A 4 20.20 4.06 -3.02
CA LEU A 4 20.27 3.07 -1.95
C LEU A 4 21.73 2.82 -1.51
N ALA A 5 22.67 2.77 -2.46
CA ALA A 5 24.08 2.56 -2.17
C ALA A 5 24.75 3.77 -1.47
N ASN A 6 24.22 4.98 -1.66
CA ASN A 6 24.75 6.23 -1.10
C ASN A 6 23.78 6.93 -0.14
N GLN A 7 22.95 6.17 0.55
CA GLN A 7 21.91 6.70 1.46
C GLN A 7 22.48 7.69 2.49
N ASP A 8 23.63 7.38 3.10
CA ASP A 8 24.26 8.26 4.11
C ASP A 8 24.81 9.56 3.51
N ARG A 9 25.31 9.53 2.26
CA ARG A 9 25.77 10.72 1.55
C ARG A 9 24.59 11.61 1.17
N PHE A 10 23.52 11.01 0.68
CA PHE A 10 22.33 11.75 0.29
C PHE A 10 21.63 12.35 1.52
N ARG A 11 21.52 11.60 2.63
CA ARG A 11 21.02 12.09 3.92
C ARG A 11 21.84 13.29 4.41
N ARG A 12 23.18 13.18 4.43
CA ARG A 12 24.08 14.28 4.83
C ARG A 12 23.95 15.49 3.91
N PHE A 13 23.81 15.28 2.62
CA PHE A 13 23.58 16.34 1.65
C PHE A 13 22.27 17.08 1.95
N VAL A 14 21.17 16.39 2.16
CA VAL A 14 19.88 17.02 2.51
C VAL A 14 19.99 17.78 3.84
N LEU A 15 20.60 17.17 4.87
CA LEU A 15 20.77 17.81 6.17
C LEU A 15 21.63 19.08 6.11
N SER A 16 22.58 19.17 5.20
CA SER A 16 23.48 20.34 5.05
C SER A 16 22.74 21.63 4.63
N PHE A 17 21.55 21.56 4.09
CA PHE A 17 20.72 22.73 3.78
C PHE A 17 20.02 23.33 5.01
N PHE A 18 20.04 22.65 6.15
CA PHE A 18 19.34 23.09 7.35
C PHE A 18 20.30 23.61 8.41
N ARG A 19 19.83 24.54 9.25
CA ARG A 19 20.62 25.06 10.40
C ARG A 19 20.93 23.93 11.41
N PRO A 20 22.06 23.97 12.12
CA PRO A 20 22.48 22.91 13.04
C PRO A 20 21.40 22.49 14.06
N GLY A 21 20.63 23.45 14.60
CA GLY A 21 19.53 23.14 15.54
C GLY A 21 18.34 22.41 14.90
N THR A 22 18.17 22.52 13.58
CA THR A 22 17.05 21.88 12.85
C THR A 22 17.45 20.53 12.26
N GLN A 23 18.76 20.27 12.11
CA GLN A 23 19.27 19.04 11.51
C GLN A 23 18.83 17.77 12.24
N ALA A 24 18.75 17.82 13.58
CA ALA A 24 18.27 16.69 14.39
C ALA A 24 16.81 16.35 14.08
N VAL A 25 15.96 17.38 13.98
CA VAL A 25 14.53 17.25 13.66
C VAL A 25 14.33 16.69 12.27
N VAL A 26 15.02 17.25 11.28
CA VAL A 26 14.96 16.78 9.88
C VAL A 26 15.54 15.37 9.74
N GLY A 27 16.59 15.05 10.49
CA GLY A 27 17.17 13.71 10.54
C GLY A 27 16.18 12.65 11.05
N GLN A 28 15.47 12.95 12.15
CA GLN A 28 14.43 12.07 12.68
C GLN A 28 13.27 11.90 11.70
N ALA A 29 12.82 13.00 11.08
CA ALA A 29 11.78 12.94 10.05
C ALA A 29 12.21 12.08 8.86
N TRP A 30 13.47 12.18 8.43
CA TRP A 30 14.05 11.34 7.39
C TRP A 30 14.03 9.86 7.76
N ASP A 31 14.48 9.50 8.95
CA ASP A 31 14.52 8.11 9.41
C ASP A 31 13.10 7.51 9.50
N ILE A 32 12.12 8.30 9.96
CA ILE A 32 10.71 7.93 9.96
C ILE A 32 10.21 7.71 8.52
N ALA A 33 10.55 8.62 7.60
CA ALA A 33 10.13 8.54 6.20
C ALA A 33 10.65 7.27 5.53
N VAL A 34 11.94 6.99 5.66
CA VAL A 34 12.58 5.78 5.10
C VAL A 34 11.96 4.52 5.69
N PHE A 35 11.80 4.45 7.01
CA PHE A 35 11.22 3.30 7.68
C PHE A 35 9.76 3.04 7.23
N LYS A 36 8.92 4.07 7.23
CA LYS A 36 7.49 3.95 6.85
C LYS A 36 7.32 3.60 5.38
N THR A 37 8.06 4.26 4.48
CA THR A 37 7.99 3.98 3.04
C THR A 37 8.53 2.60 2.72
N GLY A 38 9.66 2.20 3.30
CA GLY A 38 10.24 0.88 3.11
C GLY A 38 9.31 -0.24 3.60
N GLY A 39 8.72 -0.08 4.78
CA GLY A 39 7.75 -1.02 5.33
C GLY A 39 6.49 -1.14 4.46
N TYR A 40 5.99 -0.02 3.91
CA TYR A 40 4.87 -0.03 2.98
C TYR A 40 5.19 -0.80 1.70
N LEU A 41 6.30 -0.48 1.05
CA LEU A 41 6.72 -1.14 -0.18
C LEU A 41 6.93 -2.65 0.04
N TYR A 42 7.59 -3.02 1.14
CA TYR A 42 7.76 -4.43 1.50
C TYR A 42 6.40 -5.15 1.65
N SER A 43 5.47 -4.54 2.39
CA SER A 43 4.12 -5.09 2.57
C SER A 43 3.41 -5.26 1.23
N ARG A 44 3.51 -4.28 0.32
CA ARG A 44 2.88 -4.33 -1.00
C ARG A 44 3.48 -5.38 -1.91
N ILE A 45 4.81 -5.51 -1.93
CA ILE A 45 5.50 -6.55 -2.71
C ILE A 45 5.11 -7.95 -2.19
N LEU A 46 5.12 -8.15 -0.88
CA LEU A 46 4.73 -9.43 -0.29
C LEU A 46 3.29 -9.79 -0.63
N THR A 47 2.36 -8.85 -0.47
CA THR A 47 0.94 -9.06 -0.80
C THR A 47 0.73 -9.29 -2.30
N SER A 48 1.49 -8.59 -3.16
CA SER A 48 1.48 -8.77 -4.62
C SER A 48 1.91 -10.20 -5.01
N ILE A 49 2.98 -10.71 -4.42
CA ILE A 49 3.47 -12.07 -4.66
C ILE A 49 2.42 -13.10 -4.21
N LEU A 50 1.86 -12.93 -3.00
CA LEU A 50 0.84 -13.85 -2.48
C LEU A 50 -0.43 -13.84 -3.35
N ALA A 51 -0.93 -12.65 -3.71
CA ALA A 51 -2.11 -12.51 -4.55
C ALA A 51 -1.88 -13.09 -5.95
N GLY A 52 -0.74 -12.79 -6.56
CA GLY A 52 -0.34 -13.36 -7.84
C GLY A 52 -0.21 -14.89 -7.79
N THR A 53 0.34 -15.42 -6.70
CA THR A 53 0.47 -16.88 -6.52
C THR A 53 -0.90 -17.56 -6.42
N VAL A 54 -1.81 -17.03 -5.60
CA VAL A 54 -3.17 -17.61 -5.45
C VAL A 54 -3.90 -17.59 -6.80
N VAL A 55 -3.90 -16.46 -7.48
CA VAL A 55 -4.55 -16.34 -8.79
C VAL A 55 -3.84 -17.22 -9.83
N GLY A 56 -2.51 -17.25 -9.85
CA GLY A 56 -1.74 -18.08 -10.76
C GLY A 56 -1.99 -19.57 -10.60
N VAL A 57 -2.02 -20.05 -9.36
CA VAL A 57 -2.37 -21.45 -9.07
C VAL A 57 -3.81 -21.75 -9.51
N THR A 58 -4.76 -20.86 -9.23
CA THR A 58 -6.15 -21.04 -9.66
C THR A 58 -6.25 -21.13 -11.18
N LEU A 59 -5.62 -20.20 -11.91
CA LEU A 59 -5.64 -20.19 -13.37
C LEU A 59 -4.94 -21.42 -13.99
N ALA A 60 -3.87 -21.89 -13.35
CA ALA A 60 -3.17 -23.10 -13.79
C ALA A 60 -4.02 -24.36 -13.57
N LEU A 61 -4.77 -24.45 -12.48
CA LEU A 61 -5.68 -25.57 -12.20
C LEU A 61 -6.90 -25.58 -13.13
N LEU A 62 -7.26 -24.43 -13.72
CA LEU A 62 -8.32 -24.27 -14.70
C LEU A 62 -7.78 -24.35 -16.15
N ASP A 63 -6.56 -24.86 -16.33
CA ASP A 63 -5.89 -24.97 -17.65
C ASP A 63 -5.95 -23.69 -18.49
N CYS A 64 -5.99 -22.52 -17.82
CA CYS A 64 -6.08 -21.22 -18.49
C CYS A 64 -4.77 -20.92 -19.23
N PRO A 65 -4.80 -20.64 -20.53
CA PRO A 65 -3.63 -20.20 -21.27
C PRO A 65 -3.11 -18.88 -20.68
N TYR A 66 -1.78 -18.72 -20.65
CA TYR A 66 -1.11 -17.54 -20.08
C TYR A 66 -1.31 -17.34 -18.58
N ALA A 67 -1.62 -18.39 -17.81
CA ALA A 67 -1.84 -18.33 -16.36
C ALA A 67 -0.74 -17.54 -15.62
N VAL A 68 0.53 -17.75 -15.96
CA VAL A 68 1.67 -17.03 -15.34
C VAL A 68 1.64 -15.53 -15.65
N ALA A 69 1.38 -15.15 -16.89
CA ALA A 69 1.30 -13.75 -17.29
C ALA A 69 0.13 -13.02 -16.59
N LEU A 70 -1.03 -13.69 -16.52
CA LEU A 70 -2.22 -13.19 -15.84
C LEU A 70 -2.02 -13.11 -14.31
N ALA A 71 -1.28 -14.04 -13.73
CA ALA A 71 -0.90 -14.01 -12.31
C ALA A 71 -0.01 -12.81 -11.97
N ILE A 72 1.00 -12.55 -12.80
CA ILE A 72 1.88 -11.38 -12.66
C ILE A 72 1.09 -10.09 -12.81
N TRP A 73 0.23 -10.02 -13.83
CA TRP A 73 -0.69 -8.90 -14.04
C TRP A 73 -1.55 -8.65 -12.80
N TYR A 74 -2.23 -9.68 -12.31
CA TYR A 74 -3.09 -9.57 -11.13
C TYR A 74 -2.32 -9.13 -9.89
N GLY A 75 -1.19 -9.77 -9.60
CA GLY A 75 -0.35 -9.43 -8.46
C GLY A 75 0.10 -7.97 -8.49
N LEU A 76 0.58 -7.49 -9.62
CA LEU A 76 1.04 -6.11 -9.76
C LEU A 76 -0.12 -5.11 -9.70
N VAL A 77 -1.12 -5.24 -10.58
CA VAL A 77 -2.20 -4.25 -10.72
C VAL A 77 -3.05 -4.16 -9.46
N SER A 78 -3.33 -5.28 -8.78
CA SER A 78 -4.11 -5.29 -7.55
C SER A 78 -3.49 -4.48 -6.42
N GLN A 79 -2.17 -4.28 -6.41
CA GLN A 79 -1.47 -3.55 -5.36
C GLN A 79 -1.18 -2.08 -5.72
N PHE A 80 -1.14 -1.74 -7.02
CA PHE A 80 -0.88 -0.37 -7.47
C PHE A 80 -2.09 0.57 -7.36
N LEU A 81 -3.30 0.03 -7.49
CA LEU A 81 -4.54 0.82 -7.42
C LEU A 81 -5.22 0.57 -6.07
N PRO A 82 -5.08 1.47 -5.08
CA PRO A 82 -5.76 1.30 -3.80
C PRO A 82 -7.28 1.21 -3.97
N MET A 83 -7.93 0.36 -3.20
CA MET A 83 -9.38 0.09 -3.14
C MET A 83 -9.96 -0.61 -4.37
N ILE A 84 -9.61 -0.22 -5.60
CA ILE A 84 -10.23 -0.76 -6.84
C ILE A 84 -9.30 -1.74 -7.58
N GLY A 85 -8.02 -1.78 -7.22
CA GLY A 85 -6.99 -2.53 -7.95
C GLY A 85 -7.28 -4.01 -8.10
N THR A 86 -7.78 -4.65 -7.06
CA THR A 86 -8.13 -6.07 -7.04
C THR A 86 -9.22 -6.39 -8.07
N TYR A 87 -10.23 -5.53 -8.18
CA TYR A 87 -11.32 -5.70 -9.14
C TYR A 87 -10.85 -5.44 -10.57
N VAL A 88 -10.10 -4.36 -10.79
CA VAL A 88 -9.53 -4.03 -12.12
C VAL A 88 -8.57 -5.13 -12.58
N ALA A 89 -7.73 -5.64 -11.68
CA ALA A 89 -6.81 -6.72 -11.97
C ALA A 89 -7.52 -8.03 -12.38
N ALA A 90 -8.68 -8.30 -11.78
CA ALA A 90 -9.48 -9.49 -12.02
C ALA A 90 -10.16 -9.50 -13.41
N VAL A 91 -10.40 -8.32 -14.00
CA VAL A 91 -11.15 -8.21 -15.27
C VAL A 91 -10.48 -9.02 -16.38
N LEU A 92 -9.16 -8.92 -16.54
CA LEU A 92 -8.45 -9.57 -17.64
C LEU A 92 -8.47 -11.11 -17.52
N PRO A 93 -8.12 -11.72 -16.36
CA PRO A 93 -8.28 -13.17 -16.17
C PRO A 93 -9.73 -13.65 -16.35
N LEU A 94 -10.69 -12.88 -15.83
CA LEU A 94 -12.11 -13.22 -15.94
C LEU A 94 -12.59 -13.23 -17.39
N LEU A 95 -12.26 -12.20 -18.16
CA LEU A 95 -12.60 -12.14 -19.58
C LEU A 95 -12.00 -13.32 -20.34
N MET A 96 -10.76 -13.70 -20.03
CA MET A 96 -10.11 -14.85 -20.64
C MET A 96 -10.87 -16.15 -20.33
N LEU A 97 -11.22 -16.39 -19.07
CA LEU A 97 -11.94 -17.60 -18.66
C LEU A 97 -13.35 -17.66 -19.25
N VAL A 98 -14.09 -16.55 -19.29
CA VAL A 98 -15.43 -16.50 -19.89
C VAL A 98 -15.42 -16.90 -21.37
N THR A 99 -14.34 -16.57 -22.10
CA THR A 99 -14.21 -16.95 -23.53
C THR A 99 -13.81 -18.41 -23.75
N LEU A 100 -13.21 -19.05 -22.73
CA LEU A 100 -12.81 -20.45 -22.77
C LEU A 100 -13.94 -21.34 -22.27
N GLU A 101 -14.24 -21.26 -20.97
CA GLU A 101 -15.29 -22.03 -20.31
C GLU A 101 -15.99 -21.16 -19.24
N PRO A 102 -17.30 -20.87 -19.37
CA PRO A 102 -18.03 -20.05 -18.39
C PRO A 102 -18.04 -20.62 -16.97
N MET A 103 -17.92 -21.95 -16.82
CA MET A 103 -17.86 -22.60 -15.52
C MET A 103 -16.56 -22.27 -14.79
N ASP A 104 -15.44 -22.19 -15.51
CA ASP A 104 -14.14 -21.81 -14.94
C ASP A 104 -14.13 -20.36 -14.50
N ALA A 105 -14.81 -19.48 -15.23
CA ALA A 105 -15.01 -18.10 -14.81
C ALA A 105 -15.79 -18.01 -13.48
N LEU A 106 -16.81 -18.85 -13.29
CA LEU A 106 -17.57 -18.93 -12.05
C LEU A 106 -16.70 -19.45 -10.89
N ILE A 107 -15.92 -20.50 -11.10
CA ILE A 107 -14.98 -21.03 -10.11
C ILE A 107 -13.97 -19.94 -9.72
N PHE A 108 -13.40 -19.24 -10.70
CA PHE A 108 -12.48 -18.14 -10.44
C PHE A 108 -13.10 -17.00 -9.60
N LEU A 109 -14.35 -16.62 -9.92
CA LEU A 109 -15.09 -15.64 -9.12
C LEU A 109 -15.32 -16.09 -7.67
N LEU A 110 -15.63 -17.38 -7.45
CA LEU A 110 -15.79 -17.92 -6.09
C LEU A 110 -14.45 -17.89 -5.32
N VAL A 111 -13.34 -18.21 -5.98
CA VAL A 111 -12.00 -18.09 -5.37
C VAL A 111 -11.70 -16.63 -5.02
N LEU A 112 -11.99 -15.69 -5.90
CA LEU A 112 -11.80 -14.27 -5.62
C LEU A 112 -12.70 -13.76 -4.49
N ALA A 113 -13.97 -14.23 -4.44
CA ALA A 113 -14.92 -13.89 -3.38
C ALA A 113 -14.43 -14.35 -1.99
N ALA A 114 -13.67 -15.44 -1.93
CA ALA A 114 -13.04 -15.91 -0.69
C ALA A 114 -11.69 -15.19 -0.44
N TRP A 115 -10.89 -14.99 -1.52
CA TRP A 115 -9.54 -14.42 -1.41
C TRP A 115 -9.55 -12.95 -1.02
N ILE A 116 -10.41 -12.12 -1.63
CA ILE A 116 -10.43 -10.68 -1.39
C ILE A 116 -10.69 -10.35 0.10
N PRO A 117 -11.75 -10.88 0.74
CA PRO A 117 -11.97 -10.65 2.16
C PRO A 117 -10.83 -11.20 3.04
N PHE A 118 -10.29 -12.37 2.70
CA PHE A 118 -9.16 -12.92 3.42
C PHE A 118 -7.93 -12.00 3.33
N GLN A 119 -7.62 -11.48 2.15
CA GLN A 119 -6.54 -10.52 1.95
C GLN A 119 -6.76 -9.25 2.77
N ASP A 120 -7.96 -8.68 2.74
CA ASP A 120 -8.24 -7.37 3.34
C ASP A 120 -8.38 -7.45 4.86
N TYR A 121 -9.03 -8.48 5.39
CA TYR A 121 -9.32 -8.59 6.82
C TYR A 121 -8.30 -9.43 7.60
N VAL A 122 -7.58 -10.34 6.95
CA VAL A 122 -6.65 -11.25 7.63
C VAL A 122 -5.19 -10.95 7.28
N LEU A 123 -4.88 -10.86 6.00
CA LEU A 123 -3.49 -10.72 5.53
C LEU A 123 -3.00 -9.27 5.68
N SER A 124 -3.77 -8.31 5.19
CA SER A 124 -3.39 -6.89 5.19
C SER A 124 -3.10 -6.35 6.60
N PRO A 125 -3.94 -6.60 7.64
CA PRO A 125 -3.63 -6.18 8.99
C PRO A 125 -2.34 -6.82 9.54
N ARG A 126 -2.11 -8.11 9.26
CA ARG A 126 -0.92 -8.82 9.77
C ARG A 126 0.38 -8.35 9.13
N VAL A 127 0.33 -8.03 7.85
CA VAL A 127 1.50 -7.57 7.09
C VAL A 127 1.78 -6.09 7.36
N SER A 128 0.74 -5.27 7.51
CA SER A 128 0.83 -3.81 7.69
C SER A 128 0.85 -3.35 9.15
N ALA A 129 0.51 -4.20 10.12
CA ALA A 129 0.36 -3.84 11.53
C ALA A 129 1.61 -3.18 12.16
N ARG A 130 2.79 -3.40 11.61
CA ARG A 130 4.06 -2.81 12.10
C ARG A 130 4.48 -1.53 11.38
N THR A 131 3.79 -1.15 10.30
CA THR A 131 4.29 -0.12 9.39
C THR A 131 3.38 1.08 9.22
N MET A 132 2.06 0.93 9.42
CA MET A 132 1.10 1.99 9.13
C MET A 132 -0.05 2.05 10.13
N GLU A 133 0.05 2.94 11.09
CA GLU A 133 -1.09 3.42 11.88
C GLU A 133 -1.60 4.73 11.26
N LEU A 134 -2.31 4.63 10.13
CA LEU A 134 -2.96 5.78 9.52
C LEU A 134 -4.41 5.88 10.00
N ASN A 135 -4.82 7.11 10.35
CA ASN A 135 -6.25 7.38 10.51
C ASN A 135 -6.95 7.16 9.15
N PRO A 136 -8.05 6.39 9.08
CA PRO A 136 -8.75 6.10 7.83
C PRO A 136 -9.13 7.36 7.03
N ALA A 137 -9.51 8.44 7.72
CA ALA A 137 -9.85 9.71 7.08
C ALA A 137 -8.62 10.37 6.40
N SER A 138 -7.46 10.38 7.08
CA SER A 138 -6.24 10.94 6.49
C SER A 138 -5.71 10.10 5.32
N ALA A 139 -5.87 8.79 5.39
CA ALA A 139 -5.54 7.89 4.29
C ALA A 139 -6.41 8.15 3.05
N LEU A 140 -7.72 8.34 3.23
CA LEU A 140 -8.64 8.63 2.14
C LEU A 140 -8.34 9.99 1.50
N ILE A 141 -8.13 11.04 2.31
CA ILE A 141 -7.76 12.37 1.81
C ILE A 141 -6.47 12.33 1.02
N ALA A 142 -5.44 11.67 1.55
CA ALA A 142 -4.17 11.53 0.86
C ALA A 142 -4.31 10.80 -0.48
N LEU A 143 -5.11 9.73 -0.51
CA LEU A 143 -5.41 8.97 -1.73
C LEU A 143 -6.06 9.85 -2.81
N LEU A 144 -7.08 10.63 -2.43
CA LEU A 144 -7.79 11.52 -3.34
C LEU A 144 -6.88 12.63 -3.87
N VAL A 145 -6.12 13.27 -2.99
CA VAL A 145 -5.18 14.34 -3.36
C VAL A 145 -4.05 13.79 -4.23
N GLY A 146 -3.42 12.68 -3.82
CA GLY A 146 -2.35 12.06 -4.59
C GLY A 146 -2.84 11.58 -5.96
N GLY A 147 -4.03 10.97 -6.00
CA GLY A 147 -4.66 10.53 -7.24
C GLY A 147 -5.00 11.68 -8.19
N ALA A 148 -5.49 12.80 -7.67
CA ALA A 148 -5.80 13.99 -8.46
C ALA A 148 -4.54 14.66 -9.03
N LEU A 149 -3.42 14.67 -8.28
CA LEU A 149 -2.18 15.34 -8.70
C LEU A 149 -1.33 14.50 -9.67
N PHE A 150 -1.22 13.20 -9.42
CA PHE A 150 -0.27 12.33 -10.13
C PHE A 150 -0.91 11.03 -10.64
N GLY A 151 -2.23 10.95 -10.68
CA GLY A 151 -2.95 9.75 -11.13
C GLY A 151 -2.71 8.52 -10.24
N ALA A 152 -2.70 7.33 -10.86
CA ALA A 152 -2.54 6.06 -10.13
C ALA A 152 -1.25 5.96 -9.32
N LEU A 153 -0.13 6.49 -9.82
CA LEU A 153 1.14 6.53 -9.10
C LEU A 153 1.07 7.45 -7.88
N GLY A 154 0.39 8.59 -8.01
CA GLY A 154 0.16 9.51 -6.89
C GLY A 154 -0.72 8.88 -5.82
N ALA A 155 -1.78 8.19 -6.19
CA ALA A 155 -2.63 7.45 -5.27
C ALA A 155 -1.84 6.35 -4.53
N PHE A 156 -1.00 5.60 -5.23
CA PHE A 156 -0.16 4.57 -4.64
C PHE A 156 0.84 5.13 -3.62
N LEU A 157 1.53 6.22 -3.97
CA LEU A 157 2.53 6.86 -3.11
C LEU A 157 1.92 7.75 -2.02
N ALA A 158 0.65 8.11 -2.13
CA ALA A 158 -0.03 8.97 -1.16
C ALA A 158 -0.10 8.34 0.24
N LEU A 159 -0.29 7.04 0.33
CA LEU A 159 -0.37 6.34 1.62
C LEU A 159 0.96 6.40 2.41
N PRO A 160 2.13 6.04 1.85
CA PRO A 160 3.38 6.21 2.58
C PRO A 160 3.68 7.68 2.86
N ALA A 161 3.36 8.62 1.94
CA ALA A 161 3.53 10.04 2.19
C ALA A 161 2.68 10.52 3.38
N ALA A 162 1.41 10.13 3.44
CA ALA A 162 0.53 10.45 4.57
C ALA A 162 1.04 9.84 5.89
N ALA A 163 1.54 8.60 5.86
CA ALA A 163 2.12 7.96 7.04
C ALA A 163 3.35 8.71 7.57
N VAL A 164 4.19 9.19 6.67
CA VAL A 164 5.35 10.02 7.01
C VAL A 164 4.89 11.35 7.64
N VAL A 165 4.01 12.06 6.97
CA VAL A 165 3.47 13.35 7.45
C VAL A 165 2.83 13.17 8.84
N GLN A 166 1.93 12.19 9.00
CA GLN A 166 1.29 11.92 10.28
C GLN A 166 2.31 11.57 11.38
N SER A 167 3.32 10.75 11.07
CA SER A 167 4.35 10.34 12.03
C SER A 167 5.24 11.50 12.46
N VAL A 168 5.61 12.37 11.51
CA VAL A 168 6.37 13.60 11.79
C VAL A 168 5.53 14.53 12.66
N PHE A 169 4.27 14.77 12.32
CA PHE A 169 3.39 15.58 13.15
C PHE A 169 3.26 15.03 14.57
N THR A 170 3.06 13.73 14.72
CA THR A 170 2.92 13.10 16.04
C THR A 170 4.22 13.16 16.84
N ALA A 171 5.38 13.07 16.19
CA ALA A 171 6.69 13.15 16.85
C ALA A 171 7.01 14.56 17.36
N PHE A 172 6.59 15.61 16.64
CA PHE A 172 6.92 17.01 16.98
C PHE A 172 5.78 17.75 17.67
N PHE A 173 4.54 17.25 17.58
CA PHE A 173 3.37 17.81 18.26
C PHE A 173 2.76 16.75 19.17
N PRO A 174 3.32 16.53 20.39
CA PRO A 174 2.77 15.56 21.33
C PRO A 174 1.31 15.93 21.67
N ARG A 175 0.42 14.97 21.49
CA ARG A 175 -1.00 15.14 21.82
C ARG A 175 -1.13 15.17 23.34
N HIS A 176 -1.65 16.26 23.87
CA HIS A 176 -2.06 16.32 25.25
C HIS A 176 -3.36 15.51 25.42
N THR A 177 -3.47 14.79 26.53
CA THR A 177 -4.73 14.12 26.89
C THR A 177 -5.83 15.17 27.04
N VAL A 178 -6.95 14.95 26.32
CA VAL A 178 -8.11 15.84 26.47
C VAL A 178 -8.60 15.71 27.90
N VAL A 179 -8.62 16.82 28.65
CA VAL A 179 -9.16 16.85 30.00
C VAL A 179 -10.68 16.65 29.87
N ASP A 180 -11.20 15.64 30.54
CA ASP A 180 -12.65 15.33 30.59
C ASP A 180 -13.38 16.49 31.27
N SER A 181 -13.82 17.46 30.48
CA SER A 181 -14.65 18.57 30.91
C SER A 181 -16.10 18.32 30.48
N ALA A 182 -17.07 18.95 31.17
CA ALA A 182 -18.49 18.84 30.81
C ALA A 182 -18.78 19.23 29.34
N ALA A 183 -17.90 19.97 28.69
CA ALA A 183 -17.97 20.37 27.27
C ALA A 183 -17.58 19.26 26.28
N THR A 184 -16.94 18.17 26.74
CA THR A 184 -16.51 17.03 25.90
C THR A 184 -17.45 15.84 25.97
N ARG A 185 -18.55 15.94 26.73
CA ARG A 185 -19.61 14.91 26.90
C ARG A 185 -20.86 15.25 26.07
N GLY A 186 -20.66 15.59 24.81
CA GLY A 186 -21.76 15.85 23.88
C GLY A 186 -21.91 14.71 22.87
#